data_fd50d30acebad193e87d940773c2e6c3
#
_entry.id   fd50d30acebad193e87d940773c2e6c3
#
_cell.length_a   1.000
_cell.length_b   1.000
_cell.length_c   1.000
_cell.angle_alpha   90.00
_cell.angle_beta   90.00
_cell.angle_gamma   90.00
#
_symmetry.space_group_name_H-M   'P 1'
#
loop_
_entity.id
_entity.type
_entity.pdbx_description
1 polymer ?
#
loop_
_entity_poly.entity_id
_entity_poly.type
_entity_poly.pdbx_seq_one_letter_code
_entity_poly.pdbx_strand_id
1 'polypeptide(L)'
;MPESIVTLKKGEGREFGRGGPWIYDNEIDTIVGTFKNGDIVAVHAFNGYMLGRGYINQNSKIRIRMMTRNAEQLIDDEFIYNRVKAAWDYRKDTVDTSSCRVIFGEADFLPGIVVDKYEDVLVVQDLTLGIERFKEKIVDDLKVILKADGIAIRGVYERSDAREREKEGLKTVKGFIGAEFDTNVEIVENGVHYMVDVVNGQKTGFFLDQKYNRLAIQRLCKGKRVLDCFTHMGTFALNAGIAGASEVTGLDISEYAVAQAEANARLNHLENTVHFRCANVLDELPKLAAAGEKYDVVILDPPAFTKSRE
;
A
#
# COMPACT_ATOMS: atom_id res chain seq x y z
N MET A 1 6.98 -25.56 -23.35
CA MET A 1 8.27 -25.09 -23.95
C MET A 1 9.31 -25.17 -22.87
N PRO A 2 10.59 -25.42 -23.21
CA PRO A 2 11.65 -25.37 -22.18
C PRO A 2 11.69 -23.97 -21.54
N GLU A 3 11.96 -23.92 -20.24
CA GLU A 3 12.07 -22.70 -19.46
C GLU A 3 13.21 -21.80 -20.03
N SER A 4 12.96 -20.51 -20.17
CA SER A 4 14.02 -19.58 -20.60
C SER A 4 14.97 -19.30 -19.44
N ILE A 5 16.27 -19.26 -19.77
CA ILE A 5 17.33 -19.10 -18.78
C ILE A 5 18.00 -17.74 -18.98
N VAL A 6 18.11 -17.00 -17.89
CA VAL A 6 18.84 -15.73 -17.82
C VAL A 6 20.08 -15.94 -17.00
N THR A 7 21.25 -15.66 -17.57
CA THR A 7 22.54 -15.76 -16.88
C THR A 7 23.06 -14.37 -16.53
N LEU A 8 23.49 -14.19 -15.29
CA LEU A 8 24.06 -12.93 -14.82
C LEU A 8 25.54 -12.81 -15.16
N LYS A 9 26.03 -11.59 -15.32
CA LYS A 9 27.45 -11.29 -15.47
C LYS A 9 28.25 -11.72 -14.24
N LYS A 10 29.53 -11.96 -14.42
CA LYS A 10 30.45 -12.29 -13.34
C LYS A 10 30.50 -11.15 -12.29
N GLY A 11 30.19 -11.48 -11.05
CA GLY A 11 30.20 -10.54 -9.95
C GLY A 11 28.91 -9.72 -9.76
N GLU A 12 27.91 -9.94 -10.62
CA GLU A 12 26.56 -9.35 -10.49
C GLU A 12 25.61 -10.26 -9.70
N GLY A 13 24.38 -9.75 -9.43
CA GLY A 13 23.44 -10.41 -8.54
C GLY A 13 23.74 -10.18 -7.04
N ARG A 14 24.55 -9.16 -6.71
CA ARG A 14 24.94 -8.87 -5.32
C ARG A 14 23.75 -8.47 -4.45
N GLU A 15 22.87 -7.63 -4.98
CA GLU A 15 21.66 -7.21 -4.26
C GLU A 15 20.73 -8.40 -4.02
N PHE A 16 20.58 -9.29 -5.01
CA PHE A 16 19.88 -10.54 -4.84
C PHE A 16 20.55 -11.41 -3.74
N GLY A 17 21.86 -11.52 -3.73
CA GLY A 17 22.62 -12.23 -2.68
C GLY A 17 22.40 -11.67 -1.27
N ARG A 18 22.09 -10.38 -1.14
CA ARG A 18 21.79 -9.70 0.14
C ARG A 18 20.31 -9.71 0.53
N GLY A 19 19.46 -10.34 -0.26
CA GLY A 19 18.02 -10.40 0.02
C GLY A 19 17.13 -9.57 -0.91
N GLY A 20 17.70 -8.74 -1.78
CA GLY A 20 16.94 -7.95 -2.75
C GLY A 20 16.21 -8.83 -3.77
N PRO A 21 14.99 -8.46 -4.20
CA PRO A 21 14.20 -9.28 -5.12
C PRO A 21 14.40 -8.90 -6.59
N TRP A 22 15.27 -7.94 -6.91
CA TRP A 22 15.37 -7.34 -8.24
C TRP A 22 16.69 -7.66 -8.93
N ILE A 23 16.60 -7.89 -10.24
CA ILE A 23 17.75 -7.99 -11.14
C ILE A 23 17.57 -6.94 -12.23
N TYR A 24 18.57 -6.10 -12.37
CA TYR A 24 18.56 -5.00 -13.35
C TYR A 24 19.06 -5.44 -14.72
N ASP A 25 18.72 -4.68 -15.75
CA ASP A 25 19.09 -4.96 -17.13
C ASP A 25 20.61 -5.02 -17.35
N ASN A 26 21.38 -4.17 -16.67
CA ASN A 26 22.83 -4.12 -16.74
C ASN A 26 23.54 -5.30 -16.07
N GLU A 27 22.85 -6.07 -15.24
CA GLU A 27 23.40 -7.26 -14.55
C GLU A 27 23.37 -8.52 -15.42
N ILE A 28 22.59 -8.53 -16.52
CA ILE A 28 22.37 -9.69 -17.38
C ILE A 28 23.47 -9.81 -18.42
N ASP A 29 24.02 -11.03 -18.57
CA ASP A 29 24.98 -11.42 -19.58
C ASP A 29 24.28 -12.02 -20.80
N THR A 30 23.53 -13.11 -20.62
CA THR A 30 22.86 -13.82 -21.71
C THR A 30 21.44 -14.22 -21.34
N ILE A 31 20.58 -14.34 -22.36
CA ILE A 31 19.25 -14.93 -22.26
C ILE A 31 19.13 -16.01 -23.32
N VAL A 32 18.80 -17.23 -22.89
CA VAL A 32 18.61 -18.40 -23.75
C VAL A 32 17.17 -18.88 -23.65
N GLY A 33 16.55 -19.15 -24.79
CA GLY A 33 15.13 -19.57 -24.88
C GLY A 33 14.25 -18.50 -25.50
N THR A 34 12.96 -18.80 -25.57
CA THR A 34 11.92 -17.88 -26.11
C THR A 34 10.96 -17.52 -25.02
N PHE A 35 10.72 -16.22 -24.81
CA PHE A 35 9.82 -15.71 -23.78
C PHE A 35 9.05 -14.48 -24.29
N LYS A 36 7.97 -14.19 -23.59
CA LYS A 36 7.26 -12.90 -23.67
C LYS A 36 7.46 -12.14 -22.38
N ASN A 37 7.31 -10.82 -22.41
CA ASN A 37 7.28 -10.02 -21.19
C ASN A 37 6.19 -10.54 -20.23
N GLY A 38 6.54 -10.72 -18.96
CA GLY A 38 5.71 -11.31 -17.93
C GLY A 38 5.87 -12.82 -17.75
N ASP A 39 6.62 -13.52 -18.62
CA ASP A 39 6.88 -14.95 -18.44
C ASP A 39 7.85 -15.20 -17.30
N ILE A 40 7.70 -16.37 -16.68
CA ILE A 40 8.62 -16.88 -15.67
C ILE A 40 9.88 -17.37 -16.36
N VAL A 41 11.02 -16.99 -15.80
CA VAL A 41 12.36 -17.39 -16.28
C VAL A 41 13.19 -17.93 -15.11
N ALA A 42 14.09 -18.87 -15.41
CA ALA A 42 15.11 -19.32 -14.49
C ALA A 42 16.28 -18.31 -14.51
N VAL A 43 16.82 -17.99 -13.36
CA VAL A 43 17.95 -17.07 -13.22
C VAL A 43 19.16 -17.84 -12.70
N HIS A 44 20.26 -17.74 -13.43
CA HIS A 44 21.53 -18.39 -13.13
C HIS A 44 22.63 -17.35 -12.86
N ALA A 45 23.50 -17.64 -11.91
CA ALA A 45 24.76 -16.94 -11.76
C ALA A 45 25.70 -17.24 -12.96
N PHE A 46 26.76 -16.45 -13.12
CA PHE A 46 27.73 -16.59 -14.20
C PHE A 46 28.39 -18.00 -14.30
N ASN A 47 28.42 -18.75 -13.19
CA ASN A 47 28.98 -20.09 -13.13
C ASN A 47 27.96 -21.21 -13.36
N GLY A 48 26.74 -20.86 -13.77
CA GLY A 48 25.64 -21.79 -14.01
C GLY A 48 24.84 -22.21 -12.77
N TYR A 49 25.20 -21.72 -11.58
CA TYR A 49 24.44 -21.99 -10.37
C TYR A 49 23.05 -21.32 -10.46
N MET A 50 21.98 -22.08 -10.28
CA MET A 50 20.62 -21.56 -10.34
C MET A 50 20.30 -20.75 -9.07
N LEU A 51 19.93 -19.48 -9.27
CA LEU A 51 19.59 -18.54 -8.22
C LEU A 51 18.11 -18.58 -7.82
N GLY A 52 17.23 -19.00 -8.73
CA GLY A 52 15.79 -19.06 -8.52
C GLY A 52 15.00 -18.72 -9.76
N ARG A 53 13.72 -18.34 -9.56
CA ARG A 53 12.80 -17.97 -10.63
C ARG A 53 12.11 -16.63 -10.36
N GLY A 54 11.81 -15.92 -11.43
CA GLY A 54 11.05 -14.68 -11.39
C GLY A 54 10.46 -14.37 -12.75
N TYR A 55 9.67 -13.34 -12.84
CA TYR A 55 9.14 -12.89 -14.14
C TYR A 55 10.03 -11.81 -14.76
N ILE A 56 10.12 -11.85 -16.10
CA ILE A 56 10.94 -10.96 -16.90
C ILE A 56 10.09 -9.87 -17.57
N ASN A 57 10.60 -8.63 -17.63
CA ASN A 57 10.02 -7.56 -18.41
C ASN A 57 11.10 -6.73 -19.12
N GLN A 58 11.13 -6.76 -20.44
CA GLN A 58 12.12 -6.03 -21.24
C GLN A 58 11.86 -4.52 -21.30
N ASN A 59 10.66 -4.06 -20.92
CA ASN A 59 10.34 -2.62 -20.87
C ASN A 59 10.88 -1.94 -19.60
N SER A 60 11.16 -2.73 -18.56
CA SER A 60 11.57 -2.23 -17.24
C SER A 60 13.11 -2.29 -17.09
N LYS A 61 13.68 -1.31 -16.37
CA LYS A 61 15.08 -1.38 -15.91
C LYS A 61 15.26 -2.48 -14.84
N ILE A 62 14.24 -2.73 -14.04
CA ILE A 62 14.16 -3.93 -13.18
C ILE A 62 13.75 -5.07 -14.10
N ARG A 63 14.74 -5.69 -14.71
CA ARG A 63 14.53 -6.68 -15.76
C ARG A 63 13.84 -7.93 -15.29
N ILE A 64 14.18 -8.40 -14.07
CA ILE A 64 13.55 -9.55 -13.44
C ILE A 64 13.19 -9.21 -12.01
N ARG A 65 11.96 -9.57 -11.64
CA ARG A 65 11.51 -9.58 -10.24
C ARG A 65 11.43 -11.02 -9.77
N MET A 66 12.28 -11.36 -8.82
CA MET A 66 12.40 -12.71 -8.30
C MET A 66 11.22 -13.06 -7.41
N MET A 67 10.61 -14.22 -7.63
CA MET A 67 9.50 -14.74 -6.83
C MET A 67 9.94 -15.86 -5.89
N THR A 68 10.97 -16.61 -6.25
CA THR A 68 11.54 -17.65 -5.39
C THR A 68 13.06 -17.72 -5.54
N ARG A 69 13.73 -18.09 -4.45
CA ARG A 69 15.18 -18.42 -4.39
C ARG A 69 15.42 -19.92 -4.36
N ASN A 70 14.35 -20.70 -4.30
CA ASN A 70 14.44 -22.13 -4.35
C ASN A 70 14.46 -22.60 -5.81
N ALA A 71 15.57 -23.20 -6.23
CA ALA A 71 15.78 -23.68 -7.60
C ALA A 71 14.76 -24.76 -8.01
N GLU A 72 14.28 -25.57 -7.07
CA GLU A 72 13.34 -26.65 -7.34
C GLU A 72 11.87 -26.20 -7.36
N GLN A 73 11.59 -24.97 -6.88
CA GLN A 73 10.22 -24.49 -6.73
C GLN A 73 9.68 -23.92 -8.04
N LEU A 74 8.61 -24.48 -8.54
CA LEU A 74 7.87 -23.94 -9.68
C LEU A 74 6.95 -22.80 -9.24
N ILE A 75 6.69 -21.87 -10.16
CA ILE A 75 5.72 -20.78 -9.97
C ILE A 75 4.42 -21.22 -10.64
N ASP A 76 3.61 -21.93 -9.89
CA ASP A 76 2.31 -22.48 -10.29
C ASP A 76 1.19 -21.95 -9.37
N ASP A 77 -0.01 -22.48 -9.53
CA ASP A 77 -1.18 -22.09 -8.75
C ASP A 77 -1.03 -22.39 -7.26
N GLU A 78 -0.37 -23.50 -6.91
CA GLU A 78 -0.11 -23.86 -5.52
C GLU A 78 0.91 -22.91 -4.88
N PHE A 79 1.93 -22.50 -5.64
CA PHE A 79 2.88 -21.48 -5.21
C PHE A 79 2.17 -20.18 -4.87
N ILE A 80 1.30 -19.68 -5.76
CA ILE A 80 0.56 -18.43 -5.56
C ILE A 80 -0.33 -18.55 -4.31
N TYR A 81 -1.11 -19.63 -4.19
CA TYR A 81 -1.96 -19.87 -3.02
C TYR A 81 -1.16 -19.83 -1.71
N ASN A 82 -0.03 -20.53 -1.67
CA ASN A 82 0.81 -20.59 -0.47
C ASN A 82 1.42 -19.22 -0.11
N ARG A 83 1.77 -18.38 -1.10
CA ARG A 83 2.25 -17.01 -0.86
C ARG A 83 1.15 -16.11 -0.31
N VAL A 84 -0.06 -16.16 -0.89
CA VAL A 84 -1.22 -15.39 -0.41
C VAL A 84 -1.60 -15.82 1.01
N LYS A 85 -1.59 -17.14 1.28
CA LYS A 85 -1.88 -17.67 2.61
C LYS A 85 -0.85 -17.23 3.64
N ALA A 86 0.45 -17.31 3.31
CA ALA A 86 1.51 -16.87 4.20
C ALA A 86 1.42 -15.37 4.52
N ALA A 87 1.08 -14.53 3.52
CA ALA A 87 0.87 -13.11 3.72
C ALA A 87 -0.26 -12.84 4.70
N TRP A 88 -1.41 -13.52 4.55
CA TRP A 88 -2.54 -13.38 5.47
C TRP A 88 -2.22 -13.91 6.87
N ASP A 89 -1.63 -15.09 6.99
CA ASP A 89 -1.26 -15.68 8.28
C ASP A 89 -0.32 -14.74 9.05
N TYR A 90 0.67 -14.16 8.38
CA TYR A 90 1.57 -13.16 8.99
C TYR A 90 0.81 -11.93 9.53
N ARG A 91 -0.22 -11.43 8.82
CA ARG A 91 -1.02 -10.29 9.29
C ARG A 91 -1.83 -10.65 10.52
N LYS A 92 -2.41 -11.85 10.58
CA LYS A 92 -3.14 -12.30 11.76
C LYS A 92 -2.29 -12.29 13.03
N ASP A 93 -1.00 -12.58 12.89
CA ASP A 93 -0.08 -12.65 14.03
C ASP A 93 0.50 -11.28 14.43
N THR A 94 0.45 -10.28 13.55
CA THR A 94 1.25 -9.06 13.72
C THR A 94 0.46 -7.77 13.76
N VAL A 95 -0.75 -7.72 13.18
CA VAL A 95 -1.56 -6.50 13.11
C VAL A 95 -3.03 -6.78 13.38
N ASP A 96 -3.79 -5.72 13.69
CA ASP A 96 -5.25 -5.79 13.64
C ASP A 96 -5.69 -5.89 12.17
N THR A 97 -6.42 -6.96 11.87
CA THR A 97 -6.83 -7.34 10.52
C THR A 97 -8.21 -6.84 10.10
N SER A 98 -8.90 -6.05 10.91
CA SER A 98 -10.16 -5.41 10.52
C SER A 98 -9.96 -4.59 9.24
N SER A 99 -8.94 -3.73 9.23
CA SER A 99 -8.47 -3.00 8.06
C SER A 99 -6.95 -2.98 8.05
N CYS A 100 -6.33 -3.60 7.03
CA CYS A 100 -4.88 -3.75 6.96
C CYS A 100 -4.39 -3.99 5.53
N ARG A 101 -3.10 -3.76 5.30
CA ARG A 101 -2.42 -4.21 4.08
C ARG A 101 -2.16 -5.71 4.18
N VAL A 102 -2.90 -6.50 3.39
CA VAL A 102 -2.79 -7.97 3.39
C VAL A 102 -1.58 -8.42 2.59
N ILE A 103 -1.35 -7.83 1.41
CA ILE A 103 -0.20 -8.15 0.55
C ILE A 103 0.58 -6.87 0.27
N PHE A 104 1.89 -6.93 0.48
CA PHE A 104 2.81 -5.82 0.24
C PHE A 104 3.96 -6.21 -0.68
N GLY A 105 3.65 -6.52 -1.93
CA GLY A 105 4.61 -6.71 -3.00
C GLY A 105 5.78 -7.62 -2.64
N GLU A 106 6.96 -7.09 -2.76
CA GLU A 106 8.22 -7.78 -2.53
C GLU A 106 8.38 -8.30 -1.10
N ALA A 107 7.79 -7.62 -0.11
CA ALA A 107 7.86 -8.05 1.29
C ALA A 107 7.14 -9.39 1.53
N ASP A 108 6.12 -9.68 0.73
CA ASP A 108 5.36 -10.94 0.78
C ASP A 108 5.73 -11.91 -0.36
N PHE A 109 6.83 -11.63 -1.07
CA PHE A 109 7.30 -12.43 -2.21
C PHE A 109 6.29 -12.56 -3.36
N LEU A 110 5.43 -11.53 -3.51
CA LEU A 110 4.51 -11.31 -4.61
C LEU A 110 4.82 -9.95 -5.24
N PRO A 111 6.00 -9.78 -5.87
CA PRO A 111 6.49 -8.49 -6.29
C PRO A 111 5.52 -7.77 -7.22
N GLY A 112 5.30 -6.49 -6.96
CA GLY A 112 4.49 -5.61 -7.80
C GLY A 112 2.99 -5.61 -7.53
N ILE A 113 2.46 -6.40 -6.59
CA ILE A 113 1.05 -6.34 -6.20
C ILE A 113 0.90 -5.88 -4.75
N VAL A 114 -0.07 -5.00 -4.51
CA VAL A 114 -0.52 -4.60 -3.18
C VAL A 114 -2.00 -4.95 -3.05
N VAL A 115 -2.39 -5.51 -1.92
CA VAL A 115 -3.80 -5.74 -1.58
C VAL A 115 -4.07 -5.21 -0.19
N ASP A 116 -4.94 -4.21 -0.12
CA ASP A 116 -5.44 -3.64 1.12
C ASP A 116 -6.85 -4.14 1.39
N LYS A 117 -7.12 -4.48 2.64
CA LYS A 117 -8.44 -4.88 3.13
C LYS A 117 -9.01 -3.75 3.98
N TYR A 118 -10.22 -3.34 3.67
CA TYR A 118 -11.04 -2.41 4.43
C TYR A 118 -12.32 -3.16 4.84
N GLU A 119 -12.38 -3.64 6.07
CA GLU A 119 -13.47 -4.48 6.59
C GLU A 119 -13.76 -5.67 5.65
N ASP A 120 -14.81 -5.61 4.88
CA ASP A 120 -15.27 -6.64 3.93
C ASP A 120 -14.97 -6.31 2.45
N VAL A 121 -14.12 -5.32 2.19
CA VAL A 121 -13.73 -4.89 0.84
C VAL A 121 -12.23 -5.08 0.64
N LEU A 122 -11.83 -5.56 -0.53
CA LEU A 122 -10.44 -5.59 -0.97
C LEU A 122 -10.18 -4.51 -2.00
N VAL A 123 -9.04 -3.84 -1.88
CA VAL A 123 -8.54 -2.92 -2.90
C VAL A 123 -7.19 -3.45 -3.41
N VAL A 124 -7.13 -3.70 -4.70
CA VAL A 124 -5.97 -4.29 -5.37
C VAL A 124 -5.27 -3.24 -6.18
N GLN A 125 -3.96 -3.15 -6.03
CA GLN A 125 -3.09 -2.35 -6.88
C GLN A 125 -2.04 -3.25 -7.51
N ASP A 126 -2.11 -3.41 -8.81
CA ASP A 126 -1.11 -4.12 -9.61
C ASP A 126 -0.24 -3.10 -10.33
N LEU A 127 1.07 -3.22 -10.16
CA LEU A 127 2.05 -2.25 -10.65
C LEU A 127 2.96 -2.82 -11.74
N THR A 128 2.94 -4.16 -11.98
CA THR A 128 3.95 -4.81 -12.83
C THR A 128 3.39 -5.89 -13.72
N LEU A 129 3.93 -5.99 -14.93
CA LEU A 129 3.40 -6.85 -15.99
C LEU A 129 3.41 -8.34 -15.64
N GLY A 130 4.40 -8.80 -14.87
CA GLY A 130 4.50 -10.22 -14.55
C GLY A 130 3.46 -10.69 -13.55
N ILE A 131 3.10 -9.85 -12.58
CA ILE A 131 2.08 -10.21 -11.57
C ILE A 131 0.65 -10.04 -12.10
N GLU A 132 0.43 -9.20 -13.11
CA GLU A 132 -0.86 -8.99 -13.78
C GLU A 132 -1.53 -10.33 -14.15
N ARG A 133 -0.75 -11.29 -14.65
CA ARG A 133 -1.24 -12.62 -15.03
C ARG A 133 -1.78 -13.45 -13.86
N PHE A 134 -1.37 -13.15 -12.65
CA PHE A 134 -1.77 -13.85 -11.43
C PHE A 134 -2.79 -13.07 -10.60
N LYS A 135 -3.14 -11.84 -11.00
CA LYS A 135 -4.01 -10.94 -10.24
C LYS A 135 -5.35 -11.58 -9.87
N GLU A 136 -6.06 -12.14 -10.83
CA GLU A 136 -7.36 -12.80 -10.59
C GLU A 136 -7.20 -13.99 -9.63
N LYS A 137 -6.20 -14.84 -9.86
CA LYS A 137 -5.87 -15.97 -8.99
C LYS A 137 -5.58 -15.52 -7.55
N ILE A 138 -4.76 -14.47 -7.36
CA ILE A 138 -4.43 -13.91 -6.05
C ILE A 138 -5.69 -13.43 -5.32
N VAL A 139 -6.58 -12.74 -6.04
CA VAL A 139 -7.86 -12.25 -5.49
C VAL A 139 -8.75 -13.41 -5.07
N ASP A 140 -8.90 -14.44 -5.93
CA ASP A 140 -9.74 -15.58 -5.64
C ASP A 140 -9.19 -16.43 -4.49
N ASP A 141 -7.88 -16.69 -4.47
CA ASP A 141 -7.23 -17.39 -3.36
C ASP A 141 -7.43 -16.63 -2.04
N LEU A 142 -7.24 -15.30 -2.06
CA LEU A 142 -7.43 -14.49 -0.85
C LEU A 142 -8.88 -14.54 -0.36
N LYS A 143 -9.87 -14.48 -1.25
CA LYS A 143 -11.29 -14.64 -0.89
C LYS A 143 -11.55 -16.01 -0.22
N VAL A 144 -10.97 -17.09 -0.77
CA VAL A 144 -11.11 -18.45 -0.22
C VAL A 144 -10.49 -18.52 1.18
N ILE A 145 -9.29 -17.99 1.34
CA ILE A 145 -8.55 -17.98 2.61
C ILE A 145 -9.30 -17.15 3.67
N LEU A 146 -9.73 -15.95 3.33
CA LEU A 146 -10.50 -15.08 4.24
C LEU A 146 -11.83 -15.72 4.66
N LYS A 147 -12.52 -16.36 3.71
CA LYS A 147 -13.77 -17.07 3.99
C LYS A 147 -13.57 -18.23 4.96
N ALA A 148 -12.45 -18.95 4.87
CA ALA A 148 -12.12 -20.02 5.82
C ALA A 148 -11.92 -19.50 7.24
N ASP A 149 -11.48 -18.25 7.40
CA ASP A 149 -11.37 -17.54 8.69
C ASP A 149 -12.66 -16.78 9.07
N GLY A 150 -13.79 -17.03 8.38
CA GLY A 150 -15.09 -16.44 8.68
C GLY A 150 -15.29 -15.02 8.12
N ILE A 151 -14.41 -14.53 7.28
CA ILE A 151 -14.47 -13.19 6.69
C ILE A 151 -15.03 -13.29 5.26
N ALA A 152 -16.25 -12.79 5.07
CA ALA A 152 -16.88 -12.71 3.75
C ALA A 152 -16.54 -11.39 3.07
N ILE A 153 -15.93 -11.43 1.90
CA ILE A 153 -15.61 -10.24 1.10
C ILE A 153 -16.79 -9.92 0.20
N ARG A 154 -17.39 -8.72 0.37
CA ARG A 154 -18.52 -8.26 -0.46
C ARG A 154 -18.11 -7.70 -1.81
N GLY A 155 -16.86 -7.21 -1.91
CA GLY A 155 -16.40 -6.61 -3.16
C GLY A 155 -14.90 -6.42 -3.27
N VAL A 156 -14.45 -6.28 -4.53
CA VAL A 156 -13.04 -5.99 -4.85
C VAL A 156 -12.97 -4.84 -5.83
N TYR A 157 -12.13 -3.87 -5.54
CA TYR A 157 -11.89 -2.72 -6.42
C TYR A 157 -10.42 -2.65 -6.84
N GLU A 158 -10.15 -2.41 -8.11
CA GLU A 158 -8.80 -2.25 -8.64
C GLU A 158 -8.40 -0.76 -8.69
N ARG A 159 -7.24 -0.44 -8.13
CA ARG A 159 -6.59 0.86 -8.12
C ARG A 159 -5.21 0.80 -8.77
N SER A 160 -5.14 0.19 -9.96
CA SER A 160 -3.92 0.09 -10.77
C SER A 160 -3.75 1.34 -11.67
N ASP A 161 -3.99 2.52 -11.10
CA ASP A 161 -3.98 3.84 -11.76
C ASP A 161 -2.66 4.63 -11.54
N ALA A 162 -1.64 3.98 -10.95
CA ALA A 162 -0.32 4.59 -10.75
C ALA A 162 0.47 4.68 -12.07
N ARG A 163 1.15 5.82 -12.29
CA ARG A 163 1.94 6.07 -13.51
C ARG A 163 3.13 5.13 -13.69
N GLU A 164 3.62 4.55 -12.60
CA GLU A 164 4.68 3.54 -12.60
C GLU A 164 4.35 2.35 -13.48
N ARG A 165 3.07 2.01 -13.59
CA ARG A 165 2.54 0.92 -14.41
C ARG A 165 2.81 1.14 -15.91
N GLU A 166 2.78 2.39 -16.38
CA GLU A 166 3.09 2.74 -17.77
C GLU A 166 4.55 2.41 -18.13
N LYS A 167 5.47 2.55 -17.18
CA LYS A 167 6.90 2.19 -17.35
C LYS A 167 7.10 0.68 -17.50
N GLU A 168 6.18 -0.11 -16.99
CA GLU A 168 6.15 -1.57 -17.15
C GLU A 168 5.50 -2.00 -18.47
N GLY A 169 4.97 -1.07 -19.27
CA GLY A 169 4.28 -1.34 -20.54
C GLY A 169 2.81 -1.68 -20.37
N LEU A 170 2.22 -1.37 -19.23
CA LEU A 170 0.81 -1.61 -18.91
C LEU A 170 0.00 -0.31 -18.98
N LYS A 171 -1.30 -0.45 -19.27
CA LYS A 171 -2.25 0.66 -19.16
C LYS A 171 -2.69 0.81 -17.70
N THR A 172 -3.00 2.04 -17.31
CA THR A 172 -3.66 2.29 -16.02
C THR A 172 -5.06 1.68 -16.04
N VAL A 173 -5.46 1.08 -14.91
CA VAL A 173 -6.77 0.43 -14.72
C VAL A 173 -7.38 0.89 -13.40
N LYS A 174 -8.68 1.17 -13.42
CA LYS A 174 -9.47 1.49 -12.24
C LYS A 174 -10.88 0.95 -12.44
N GLY A 175 -11.38 0.15 -11.50
CA GLY A 175 -12.71 -0.44 -11.63
C GLY A 175 -12.98 -1.61 -10.69
N PHE A 176 -14.17 -2.16 -10.81
CA PHE A 176 -14.58 -3.34 -10.05
C PHE A 176 -13.97 -4.62 -10.61
N ILE A 177 -13.52 -5.50 -9.73
CA ILE A 177 -13.20 -6.90 -10.07
C ILE A 177 -14.39 -7.75 -9.63
N GLY A 178 -15.24 -8.11 -10.60
CA GLY A 178 -16.51 -8.80 -10.36
C GLY A 178 -17.70 -7.84 -10.23
N ALA A 179 -18.62 -8.10 -9.30
CA ALA A 179 -19.82 -7.30 -9.13
C ALA A 179 -19.54 -5.92 -8.52
N GLU A 180 -20.34 -4.93 -8.91
CA GLU A 180 -20.33 -3.59 -8.30
C GLU A 180 -20.87 -3.64 -6.85
N PHE A 181 -20.35 -2.75 -6.01
CA PHE A 181 -20.74 -2.59 -4.61
C PHE A 181 -20.64 -1.12 -4.19
N ASP A 182 -21.16 -0.76 -2.99
CA ASP A 182 -20.95 0.56 -2.41
C ASP A 182 -19.48 0.74 -2.03
N THR A 183 -18.84 1.70 -2.65
CA THR A 183 -17.40 1.98 -2.54
C THR A 183 -17.01 2.85 -1.34
N ASN A 184 -18.00 3.36 -0.61
CA ASN A 184 -17.79 4.00 0.68
C ASN A 184 -17.82 2.92 1.77
N VAL A 185 -16.69 2.74 2.43
CA VAL A 185 -16.50 1.69 3.44
C VAL A 185 -16.27 2.35 4.79
N GLU A 186 -17.16 2.07 5.76
CA GLU A 186 -16.90 2.46 7.14
C GLU A 186 -15.89 1.50 7.75
N ILE A 187 -14.79 2.06 8.28
CA ILE A 187 -13.78 1.31 9.02
C ILE A 187 -13.66 1.82 10.45
N VAL A 188 -13.21 0.96 11.36
CA VAL A 188 -12.87 1.36 12.72
C VAL A 188 -11.38 1.14 12.96
N GLU A 189 -10.67 2.21 13.31
CA GLU A 189 -9.27 2.16 13.65
C GLU A 189 -9.00 2.90 14.96
N ASN A 190 -8.37 2.22 15.93
CA ASN A 190 -8.06 2.80 17.24
C ASN A 190 -9.29 3.38 17.98
N GLY A 191 -10.47 2.83 17.73
CA GLY A 191 -11.74 3.31 18.28
C GLY A 191 -12.33 4.53 17.56
N VAL A 192 -11.74 4.95 16.44
CA VAL A 192 -12.24 6.04 15.58
C VAL A 192 -12.86 5.45 14.32
N HIS A 193 -14.05 5.92 13.98
CA HIS A 193 -14.77 5.56 12.76
C HIS A 193 -14.37 6.47 11.60
N TYR A 194 -14.12 5.88 10.45
CA TYR A 194 -13.80 6.62 9.22
C TYR A 194 -14.63 6.09 8.06
N MET A 195 -15.14 7.00 7.24
CA MET A 195 -15.68 6.65 5.95
C MET A 195 -14.57 6.72 4.90
N VAL A 196 -14.19 5.57 4.33
CA VAL A 196 -13.13 5.43 3.32
C VAL A 196 -13.76 5.32 1.94
N ASP A 197 -13.40 6.23 1.03
CA ASP A 197 -13.75 6.16 -0.38
C ASP A 197 -12.63 5.40 -1.12
N VAL A 198 -12.88 4.13 -1.46
CA VAL A 198 -11.87 3.29 -2.14
C VAL A 198 -11.67 3.68 -3.61
N VAL A 199 -12.57 4.49 -4.19
CA VAL A 199 -12.48 4.98 -5.57
C VAL A 199 -11.66 6.26 -5.66
N ASN A 200 -11.96 7.26 -4.83
CA ASN A 200 -11.38 8.60 -4.95
C ASN A 200 -10.35 8.93 -3.84
N GLY A 201 -10.32 8.14 -2.76
CA GLY A 201 -9.35 8.31 -1.68
C GLY A 201 -7.90 8.17 -2.17
N GLN A 202 -6.96 8.75 -1.43
CA GLN A 202 -5.54 8.67 -1.74
C GLN A 202 -5.01 7.23 -1.58
N LYS A 203 -3.97 6.87 -2.32
CA LYS A 203 -3.45 5.50 -2.41
C LYS A 203 -4.58 4.52 -2.80
N THR A 204 -4.85 3.56 -1.95
CA THR A 204 -5.95 2.59 -2.08
C THR A 204 -7.24 3.03 -1.38
N GLY A 205 -7.25 4.23 -0.75
CA GLY A 205 -8.38 4.81 -0.01
C GLY A 205 -7.99 5.42 1.33
N PHE A 206 -7.02 4.85 2.04
CA PHE A 206 -6.61 5.25 3.38
C PHE A 206 -5.12 4.96 3.64
N PHE A 207 -4.51 5.69 4.59
CA PHE A 207 -3.11 5.50 4.99
C PHE A 207 -3.00 4.48 6.13
N LEU A 208 -3.14 3.20 5.81
CA LEU A 208 -3.10 2.10 6.80
C LEU A 208 -1.77 1.98 7.55
N ASP A 209 -0.67 2.43 6.93
CA ASP A 209 0.68 2.43 7.50
C ASP A 209 0.84 3.32 8.74
N GLN A 210 -0.01 4.34 8.89
CA GLN A 210 0.03 5.28 10.01
C GLN A 210 -0.78 4.85 11.25
N LYS A 211 -1.45 3.70 11.21
CA LYS A 211 -2.34 3.22 12.29
C LYS A 211 -1.73 3.32 13.68
N TYR A 212 -0.53 2.78 13.85
CA TYR A 212 0.14 2.76 15.15
C TYR A 212 0.73 4.12 15.55
N ASN A 213 1.09 4.96 14.60
CA ASN A 213 1.50 6.34 14.87
C ASN A 213 0.30 7.14 15.36
N ARG A 214 -0.88 6.98 14.76
CA ARG A 214 -2.13 7.58 15.24
C ARG A 214 -2.50 7.11 16.65
N LEU A 215 -2.36 5.82 16.94
CA LEU A 215 -2.56 5.30 18.29
C LEU A 215 -1.55 5.89 19.30
N ALA A 216 -0.30 6.02 18.88
CA ALA A 216 0.77 6.50 19.78
C ALA A 216 0.56 7.94 20.27
N ILE A 217 -0.02 8.82 19.45
CA ILE A 217 -0.25 10.22 19.85
C ILE A 217 -1.39 10.36 20.85
N GLN A 218 -2.31 9.41 20.95
CA GLN A 218 -3.46 9.50 21.85
C GLN A 218 -3.03 9.76 23.30
N ARG A 219 -1.96 9.09 23.77
CA ARG A 219 -1.43 9.25 25.13
C ARG A 219 -0.94 10.69 25.46
N LEU A 220 -0.69 11.50 24.41
CA LEU A 220 -0.16 12.87 24.55
C LEU A 220 -1.26 13.93 24.54
N CYS A 221 -2.51 13.56 24.16
CA CYS A 221 -3.53 14.54 23.78
C CYS A 221 -4.58 14.84 24.86
N LYS A 222 -4.73 14.01 25.89
CA LYS A 222 -5.77 14.19 26.92
C LYS A 222 -5.69 15.55 27.62
N GLY A 223 -6.76 16.35 27.51
CA GLY A 223 -6.87 17.69 28.06
C GLY A 223 -5.98 18.73 27.37
N LYS A 224 -5.41 18.42 26.22
CA LYS A 224 -4.47 19.24 25.48
C LYS A 224 -5.12 19.99 24.32
N ARG A 225 -4.57 21.12 23.98
CA ARG A 225 -4.86 21.85 22.74
C ARG A 225 -3.93 21.36 21.64
N VAL A 226 -4.49 20.82 20.57
CA VAL A 226 -3.74 20.12 19.52
C VAL A 226 -3.88 20.82 18.18
N LEU A 227 -2.77 20.93 17.43
CA LEU A 227 -2.74 21.37 16.04
C LEU A 227 -2.26 20.20 15.17
N ASP A 228 -3.09 19.79 14.20
CA ASP A 228 -2.78 18.75 13.23
C ASP A 228 -2.57 19.38 11.85
N CYS A 229 -1.31 19.42 11.41
CA CYS A 229 -0.89 20.00 10.14
C CYS A 229 -0.87 18.92 9.05
N PHE A 230 -1.42 19.23 7.88
CA PHE A 230 -1.61 18.26 6.77
C PHE A 230 -2.57 17.12 7.18
N THR A 231 -3.67 17.52 7.81
CA THR A 231 -4.59 16.60 8.50
C THR A 231 -5.28 15.60 7.59
N HIS A 232 -5.28 15.83 6.27
CA HIS A 232 -5.98 15.02 5.26
C HIS A 232 -7.47 14.85 5.66
N MET A 233 -7.97 13.63 5.77
CA MET A 233 -9.33 13.35 6.23
C MET A 233 -9.48 13.32 7.77
N GLY A 234 -8.60 14.01 8.49
CA GLY A 234 -8.68 14.22 9.93
C GLY A 234 -8.13 13.08 10.79
N THR A 235 -7.31 12.19 10.24
CA THR A 235 -6.99 10.92 10.89
C THR A 235 -6.22 11.07 12.20
N PHE A 236 -5.23 11.95 12.29
CA PHE A 236 -4.54 12.27 13.53
C PHE A 236 -5.39 13.14 14.45
N ALA A 237 -6.07 14.16 13.90
CA ALA A 237 -6.94 15.06 14.66
C ALA A 237 -8.03 14.29 15.40
N LEU A 238 -8.70 13.33 14.76
CA LEU A 238 -9.74 12.51 15.36
C LEU A 238 -9.20 11.57 16.44
N ASN A 239 -8.00 11.00 16.24
CA ASN A 239 -7.32 10.23 17.31
C ASN A 239 -6.98 11.10 18.53
N ALA A 240 -6.61 12.37 18.33
CA ALA A 240 -6.44 13.31 19.43
C ALA A 240 -7.77 13.64 20.13
N GLY A 241 -8.85 13.82 19.35
CA GLY A 241 -10.18 14.10 19.87
C GLY A 241 -10.73 12.96 20.74
N ILE A 242 -10.70 11.71 20.23
CA ILE A 242 -11.18 10.54 20.97
C ILE A 242 -10.38 10.28 22.25
N ALA A 243 -9.10 10.68 22.26
CA ALA A 243 -8.23 10.62 23.43
C ALA A 243 -8.56 11.68 24.50
N GLY A 244 -9.54 12.54 24.26
CA GLY A 244 -9.98 13.58 25.20
C GLY A 244 -9.17 14.86 25.13
N ALA A 245 -8.65 15.26 23.97
CA ALA A 245 -8.12 16.61 23.75
C ALA A 245 -9.17 17.66 24.11
N SER A 246 -8.74 18.82 24.63
CA SER A 246 -9.66 19.91 24.98
C SER A 246 -10.14 20.66 23.73
N GLU A 247 -9.27 20.76 22.73
CA GLU A 247 -9.53 21.38 21.41
C GLU A 247 -8.54 20.82 20.40
N VAL A 248 -8.99 20.54 19.19
CA VAL A 248 -8.15 20.12 18.08
C VAL A 248 -8.45 20.96 16.85
N THR A 249 -7.41 21.51 16.23
CA THR A 249 -7.50 22.19 14.95
C THR A 249 -6.74 21.39 13.90
N GLY A 250 -7.41 20.93 12.85
CA GLY A 250 -6.82 20.28 11.67
C GLY A 250 -6.70 21.25 10.50
N LEU A 251 -5.56 21.26 9.83
CA LEU A 251 -5.30 22.09 8.64
C LEU A 251 -4.96 21.21 7.44
N ASP A 252 -5.63 21.45 6.31
CA ASP A 252 -5.27 20.86 5.02
C ASP A 252 -5.57 21.84 3.89
N ILE A 253 -4.84 21.73 2.79
CA ILE A 253 -5.06 22.59 1.61
C ILE A 253 -6.22 22.10 0.73
N SER A 254 -6.61 20.84 0.86
CA SER A 254 -7.66 20.18 0.07
C SER A 254 -9.03 20.40 0.69
N GLU A 255 -9.90 21.16 0.02
CA GLU A 255 -11.31 21.33 0.44
C GLU A 255 -12.04 19.99 0.54
N TYR A 256 -11.75 19.05 -0.39
CA TYR A 256 -12.33 17.71 -0.35
C TYR A 256 -11.91 16.92 0.90
N ALA A 257 -10.61 16.96 1.25
CA ALA A 257 -10.12 16.29 2.44
C ALA A 257 -10.70 16.90 3.72
N VAL A 258 -10.79 18.22 3.80
CA VAL A 258 -11.41 18.94 4.93
C VAL A 258 -12.89 18.55 5.08
N ALA A 259 -13.65 18.51 3.99
CA ALA A 259 -15.06 18.10 4.03
C ALA A 259 -15.22 16.64 4.52
N GLN A 260 -14.33 15.74 4.12
CA GLN A 260 -14.30 14.37 4.63
C GLN A 260 -13.92 14.32 6.13
N ALA A 261 -12.94 15.13 6.55
CA ALA A 261 -12.53 15.22 7.94
C ALA A 261 -13.67 15.70 8.84
N GLU A 262 -14.45 16.71 8.41
CA GLU A 262 -15.65 17.17 9.10
C GLU A 262 -16.75 16.11 9.16
N ALA A 263 -16.95 15.34 8.08
CA ALA A 263 -17.91 14.24 8.07
C ALA A 263 -17.48 13.14 9.06
N ASN A 264 -16.20 12.81 9.10
CA ASN A 264 -15.66 11.85 10.07
C ASN A 264 -15.74 12.37 11.51
N ALA A 265 -15.56 13.69 11.76
CA ALA A 265 -15.77 14.26 13.10
C ALA A 265 -17.21 14.06 13.57
N ARG A 266 -18.20 14.33 12.71
CA ARG A 266 -19.62 14.08 13.01
C ARG A 266 -19.91 12.61 13.24
N LEU A 267 -19.32 11.71 12.45
CA LEU A 267 -19.47 10.25 12.61
C LEU A 267 -19.00 9.77 13.99
N ASN A 268 -18.01 10.46 14.58
CA ASN A 268 -17.46 10.16 15.89
C ASN A 268 -18.00 11.05 17.02
N HIS A 269 -18.97 11.92 16.77
CA HIS A 269 -19.51 12.89 17.75
C HIS A 269 -18.43 13.84 18.31
N LEU A 270 -17.44 14.19 17.50
CA LEU A 270 -16.31 15.04 17.88
C LEU A 270 -16.37 16.46 17.29
N GLU A 271 -17.45 16.81 16.57
CA GLU A 271 -17.63 18.08 15.90
C GLU A 271 -17.56 19.33 16.81
N ASN A 272 -17.76 19.15 18.11
CA ASN A 272 -17.65 20.23 19.11
C ASN A 272 -16.22 20.40 19.66
N THR A 273 -15.32 19.45 19.40
CA THR A 273 -13.95 19.42 19.92
C THR A 273 -12.90 19.48 18.82
N VAL A 274 -13.20 18.90 17.65
CA VAL A 274 -12.28 18.79 16.54
C VAL A 274 -12.81 19.63 15.38
N HIS A 275 -12.03 20.64 14.97
CA HIS A 275 -12.39 21.60 13.95
C HIS A 275 -11.38 21.54 12.81
N PHE A 276 -11.83 21.70 11.57
CA PHE A 276 -10.98 21.68 10.40
C PHE A 276 -11.04 23.01 9.63
N ARG A 277 -9.93 23.37 9.00
CA ARG A 277 -9.84 24.55 8.15
C ARG A 277 -9.09 24.23 6.87
N CYS A 278 -9.66 24.66 5.74
CA CYS A 278 -8.95 24.62 4.47
C CYS A 278 -7.90 25.73 4.45
N ALA A 279 -6.63 25.39 4.55
CA ALA A 279 -5.53 26.35 4.56
C ALA A 279 -4.21 25.71 4.11
N ASN A 280 -3.37 26.49 3.44
CA ASN A 280 -1.99 26.09 3.20
C ASN A 280 -1.21 26.17 4.53
N VAL A 281 -0.76 25.04 5.03
CA VAL A 281 -0.05 24.93 6.32
C VAL A 281 1.18 25.83 6.37
N LEU A 282 1.96 25.92 5.29
CA LEU A 282 3.17 26.74 5.24
C LEU A 282 2.90 28.23 5.36
N ASP A 283 1.74 28.69 4.90
CA ASP A 283 1.32 30.08 5.01
C ASP A 283 0.60 30.37 6.34
N GLU A 284 -0.06 29.34 6.91
CA GLU A 284 -0.87 29.51 8.12
C GLU A 284 -0.03 29.46 9.41
N LEU A 285 0.97 28.59 9.48
CA LEU A 285 1.83 28.50 10.67
C LEU A 285 2.49 29.82 11.07
N PRO A 286 3.06 30.64 10.15
CA PRO A 286 3.59 31.95 10.49
C PRO A 286 2.52 32.91 11.03
N LYS A 287 1.28 32.86 10.52
CA LYS A 287 0.16 33.69 10.99
C LYS A 287 -0.25 33.33 12.42
N LEU A 288 -0.37 32.02 12.70
CA LEU A 288 -0.68 31.52 14.04
C LEU A 288 0.41 31.94 15.04
N ALA A 289 1.67 31.82 14.65
CA ALA A 289 2.79 32.25 15.48
C ALA A 289 2.78 33.78 15.74
N ALA A 290 2.50 34.59 14.71
CA ALA A 290 2.39 36.04 14.83
C ALA A 290 1.19 36.47 15.70
N ALA A 291 0.10 35.70 15.67
CA ALA A 291 -1.08 35.89 16.53
C ALA A 291 -0.85 35.45 17.98
N GLY A 292 0.30 34.84 18.29
CA GLY A 292 0.62 34.34 19.64
C GLY A 292 -0.12 33.07 20.03
N GLU A 293 -0.70 32.36 19.05
CA GLU A 293 -1.40 31.08 19.29
C GLU A 293 -0.47 30.05 19.93
N LYS A 294 -1.00 29.26 20.87
CA LYS A 294 -0.25 28.25 21.60
C LYS A 294 -0.99 26.90 21.51
N TYR A 295 -0.23 25.88 21.27
CA TYR A 295 -0.68 24.48 21.24
C TYR A 295 0.22 23.64 22.13
N ASP A 296 -0.36 22.69 22.84
CA ASP A 296 0.38 21.74 23.68
C ASP A 296 1.02 20.63 22.83
N VAL A 297 0.33 20.24 21.73
CA VAL A 297 0.79 19.21 20.79
C VAL A 297 0.64 19.74 19.37
N VAL A 298 1.70 19.60 18.58
CA VAL A 298 1.68 19.90 17.14
C VAL A 298 2.07 18.63 16.38
N ILE A 299 1.22 18.21 15.47
CA ILE A 299 1.43 17.06 14.59
C ILE A 299 1.83 17.58 13.22
N LEU A 300 2.94 17.06 12.67
CA LEU A 300 3.47 17.43 11.36
C LEU A 300 3.71 16.17 10.55
N ASP A 301 2.80 15.85 9.62
CA ASP A 301 2.91 14.73 8.67
C ASP A 301 2.80 15.26 7.22
N PRO A 302 3.80 16.02 6.74
CA PRO A 302 3.75 16.66 5.44
C PRO A 302 3.89 15.66 4.30
N PRO A 303 3.33 15.97 3.11
CA PRO A 303 3.65 15.23 1.91
C PRO A 303 5.12 15.42 1.50
N ALA A 304 5.65 14.51 0.69
CA ALA A 304 6.99 14.66 0.14
C ALA A 304 7.06 15.87 -0.79
N PHE A 305 7.69 16.95 -0.35
CA PHE A 305 7.87 18.18 -1.14
C PHE A 305 8.99 18.07 -2.17
N THR A 306 9.91 17.11 -2.01
CA THR A 306 11.02 16.90 -2.94
C THR A 306 10.54 16.11 -4.16
N LYS A 307 10.46 16.77 -5.31
CA LYS A 307 10.41 16.07 -6.58
C LYS A 307 11.78 15.46 -6.84
N SER A 308 11.85 14.23 -7.35
CA SER A 308 13.11 13.63 -7.80
C SER A 308 13.86 14.64 -8.67
N ARG A 309 15.18 14.80 -8.45
CA ARG A 309 16.04 15.51 -9.42
C ARG A 309 15.89 14.80 -10.75
N GLU A 310 15.51 15.56 -11.79
CA GLU A 310 15.56 15.10 -13.17
C GLU A 310 16.97 14.68 -13.55
#